data_3b66a22d11735cd3dcb04c98cb679426
#
_entry.id   3b66a22d11735cd3dcb04c98cb679426
#
_cell.length_a   1.000
_cell.length_b   1.000
_cell.length_c   1.000
_cell.angle_alpha   90.00
_cell.angle_beta   90.00
_cell.angle_gamma   90.00
#
_symmetry.space_group_name_H-M   'P 1'
#
loop_
_entity.id
_entity.type
_entity.pdbx_description
1 polymer ?
#
loop_
_entity_poly.entity_id
_entity_poly.type
_entity_poly.pdbx_seq_one_letter_code
_entity_poly.pdbx_strand_id
1 'polypeptide(L)'
;MKKNALFWLLAFVLTLILAVYQRLSGPTYPIRGSETVAGKTARYKFNRSWTSHRPLPVSVFLAEDGLELRLHHRRFPFSADENWTVVAMKKKDGMFQAEVTGQPAAGKVAYKVEATAKGKHAWLNRGQPVVARFKGEVPTVLLIFHVLFMFAAMLLAFRTGLEALRRDGRWQKLVPWTLAVTFFGGLILGPLVQKYAFGAFWTGFPLGGDLTDSKTLFAVLFWLAAFFLRKKSRWWTVAATVLMIAVYLIPHSMLGSELNYKSGKIETSAGISSPSIK
;
A
#
# COMPACT_ATOMS: atom_id res chain seq x y z
N MET A 1 24.68 -21.55 -21.75
CA MET A 1 24.19 -20.15 -21.85
C MET A 1 22.66 -20.06 -21.85
N LYS A 2 21.94 -20.82 -22.68
CA LYS A 2 20.45 -20.73 -22.81
C LYS A 2 19.67 -20.92 -21.48
N LYS A 3 20.06 -21.89 -20.63
CA LYS A 3 19.36 -22.13 -19.32
C LYS A 3 19.53 -20.99 -18.32
N ASN A 4 20.68 -20.29 -18.32
CA ASN A 4 20.90 -19.16 -17.43
C ASN A 4 20.02 -17.95 -17.81
N ALA A 5 19.92 -17.65 -19.10
CA ALA A 5 19.05 -16.59 -19.62
C ALA A 5 17.58 -16.89 -19.30
N LEU A 6 17.13 -18.15 -19.46
CA LEU A 6 15.77 -18.54 -19.10
C LEU A 6 15.44 -18.29 -17.62
N PHE A 7 16.37 -18.57 -16.70
CA PHE A 7 16.13 -18.33 -15.27
C PHE A 7 16.10 -16.85 -14.91
N TRP A 8 16.87 -16.00 -15.60
CA TRP A 8 16.74 -14.56 -15.44
C TRP A 8 15.39 -14.06 -15.96
N LEU A 9 14.96 -14.54 -17.12
CA LEU A 9 13.65 -14.21 -17.68
C LEU A 9 12.51 -14.64 -16.74
N LEU A 10 12.58 -15.88 -16.23
CA LEU A 10 11.57 -16.39 -15.29
C LEU A 10 11.55 -15.57 -13.99
N ALA A 11 12.70 -15.26 -13.41
CA ALA A 11 12.78 -14.42 -12.22
C ALA A 11 12.21 -13.02 -12.48
N PHE A 12 12.47 -12.44 -13.64
CA PHE A 12 11.92 -11.15 -14.04
C PHE A 12 10.38 -11.19 -14.17
N VAL A 13 9.84 -12.20 -14.85
CA VAL A 13 8.39 -12.37 -15.00
C VAL A 13 7.71 -12.55 -13.64
N LEU A 14 8.26 -13.40 -12.76
CA LEU A 14 7.74 -13.59 -11.40
C LEU A 14 7.79 -12.30 -10.58
N THR A 15 8.85 -11.52 -10.73
CA THR A 15 8.97 -10.20 -10.06
C THR A 15 7.88 -9.24 -10.56
N LEU A 16 7.62 -9.19 -11.86
CA LEU A 16 6.55 -8.35 -12.42
C LEU A 16 5.17 -8.78 -11.95
N ILE A 17 4.88 -10.07 -11.94
CA ILE A 17 3.60 -10.62 -11.45
C ILE A 17 3.38 -10.19 -9.99
N LEU A 18 4.40 -10.36 -9.14
CA LEU A 18 4.30 -10.00 -7.73
C LEU A 18 4.18 -8.48 -7.54
N ALA A 19 4.86 -7.68 -8.35
CA ALA A 19 4.76 -6.23 -8.32
C ALA A 19 3.35 -5.73 -8.71
N VAL A 20 2.79 -6.30 -9.78
CA VAL A 20 1.40 -6.01 -10.20
C VAL A 20 0.41 -6.42 -9.11
N TYR A 21 0.56 -7.62 -8.55
CA TYR A 21 -0.25 -8.08 -7.43
C TYR A 21 -0.19 -7.11 -6.24
N GLN A 22 1.01 -6.73 -5.80
CA GLN A 22 1.22 -5.75 -4.72
C GLN A 22 0.52 -4.42 -5.01
N ARG A 23 0.58 -3.95 -6.25
CA ARG A 23 -0.03 -2.68 -6.65
C ARG A 23 -1.56 -2.75 -6.61
N LEU A 24 -2.14 -3.84 -7.12
CA LEU A 24 -3.60 -3.97 -7.24
C LEU A 24 -4.27 -4.33 -5.91
N SER A 25 -3.64 -5.17 -5.09
CA SER A 25 -4.16 -5.62 -3.79
C SER A 25 -3.91 -4.62 -2.65
N GLY A 26 -3.03 -3.64 -2.86
CA GLY A 26 -2.62 -2.69 -1.83
C GLY A 26 -3.75 -1.74 -1.38
N PRO A 27 -3.73 -1.32 -0.09
CA PRO A 27 -4.75 -0.45 0.49
C PRO A 27 -4.75 0.97 -0.09
N THR A 28 -3.76 1.33 -0.90
CA THR A 28 -3.65 2.65 -1.55
C THR A 28 -4.17 2.66 -2.99
N TYR A 29 -4.57 1.50 -3.53
CA TYR A 29 -5.14 1.42 -4.88
C TYR A 29 -6.53 2.08 -4.89
N PRO A 30 -6.82 3.00 -5.84
CA PRO A 30 -8.10 3.69 -5.89
C PRO A 30 -9.27 2.73 -6.11
N ILE A 31 -10.39 3.00 -5.47
CA ILE A 31 -11.66 2.30 -5.77
C ILE A 31 -12.29 2.97 -6.99
N ARG A 32 -12.65 2.16 -7.96
CA ARG A 32 -13.35 2.63 -9.17
C ARG A 32 -14.63 1.85 -9.32
N GLY A 33 -15.67 2.54 -9.82
CA GLY A 33 -16.95 1.90 -10.05
C GLY A 33 -17.91 2.80 -10.82
N SER A 34 -19.06 2.23 -11.11
CA SER A 34 -20.21 2.94 -11.65
C SER A 34 -21.47 2.39 -11.00
N GLU A 35 -22.39 3.26 -10.67
CA GLU A 35 -23.68 2.91 -10.09
C GLU A 35 -24.78 3.71 -10.74
N THR A 36 -25.94 3.07 -10.92
CA THR A 36 -27.12 3.72 -11.51
C THR A 36 -28.08 4.10 -10.41
N VAL A 37 -28.37 5.40 -10.31
CA VAL A 37 -29.29 5.98 -9.33
C VAL A 37 -30.41 6.68 -10.09
N ALA A 38 -31.65 6.28 -9.88
CA ALA A 38 -32.83 6.83 -10.56
C ALA A 38 -32.68 6.89 -12.11
N GLY A 39 -32.09 5.84 -12.71
CA GLY A 39 -31.87 5.74 -14.14
C GLY A 39 -30.62 6.47 -14.66
N LYS A 40 -29.87 7.17 -13.82
CA LYS A 40 -28.67 7.93 -14.17
C LYS A 40 -27.40 7.24 -13.68
N THR A 41 -26.40 7.16 -14.57
CA THR A 41 -25.14 6.46 -14.23
C THR A 41 -24.11 7.44 -13.69
N ALA A 42 -23.68 7.19 -12.45
CA ALA A 42 -22.59 7.88 -11.78
C ALA A 42 -21.30 7.02 -11.84
N ARG A 43 -20.24 7.56 -12.42
CA ARG A 43 -18.90 6.92 -12.45
C ARG A 43 -17.97 7.61 -11.47
N TYR A 44 -17.20 6.85 -10.73
CA TYR A 44 -16.32 7.40 -9.70
C TYR A 44 -14.94 6.73 -9.67
N LYS A 45 -13.98 7.50 -9.18
CA LYS A 45 -12.63 7.05 -8.82
C LYS A 45 -12.28 7.65 -7.46
N PHE A 46 -12.39 6.85 -6.43
CA PHE A 46 -12.15 7.25 -5.05
C PHE A 46 -10.71 6.96 -4.64
N ASN A 47 -9.97 8.00 -4.33
CA ASN A 47 -8.58 7.91 -3.93
C ASN A 47 -8.45 7.41 -2.49
N ARG A 48 -7.52 6.47 -2.25
CA ARG A 48 -7.22 5.89 -0.94
C ARG A 48 -5.88 6.34 -0.36
N SER A 49 -5.21 7.26 -1.05
CA SER A 49 -3.96 7.88 -0.60
C SER A 49 -3.87 9.28 -1.18
N TRP A 50 -3.41 10.24 -0.36
CA TRP A 50 -3.25 11.62 -0.75
C TRP A 50 -2.06 12.27 -0.06
N THR A 51 -1.64 13.46 -0.52
CA THR A 51 -0.56 14.24 0.09
C THR A 51 -1.05 14.92 1.37
N SER A 52 -0.25 14.85 2.43
CA SER A 52 -0.55 15.50 3.72
C SER A 52 -0.75 17.01 3.55
N HIS A 53 -1.59 17.57 4.40
CA HIS A 53 -1.97 19.00 4.44
C HIS A 53 -2.63 19.54 3.16
N ARG A 54 -2.78 18.75 2.09
CA ARG A 54 -3.50 19.16 0.88
C ARG A 54 -4.92 18.61 0.89
N PRO A 55 -5.94 19.41 0.50
CA PRO A 55 -7.31 18.93 0.38
C PRO A 55 -7.38 17.72 -0.57
N LEU A 56 -8.09 16.67 -0.16
CA LEU A 56 -8.31 15.48 -0.99
C LEU A 56 -9.52 15.71 -1.89
N PRO A 57 -9.36 15.83 -3.22
CA PRO A 57 -10.47 15.96 -4.15
C PRO A 57 -11.22 14.64 -4.29
N VAL A 58 -12.54 14.71 -4.18
CA VAL A 58 -13.47 13.60 -4.47
C VAL A 58 -14.32 14.02 -5.65
N SER A 59 -14.25 13.23 -6.73
CA SER A 59 -14.91 13.55 -7.99
C SER A 59 -15.81 12.41 -8.44
N VAL A 60 -16.99 12.78 -8.96
CA VAL A 60 -17.97 11.87 -9.56
C VAL A 60 -18.38 12.42 -10.92
N PHE A 61 -18.25 11.61 -11.95
CA PHE A 61 -18.74 11.91 -13.29
C PHE A 61 -20.20 11.45 -13.45
N LEU A 62 -21.07 12.33 -13.89
CA LEU A 62 -22.44 12.02 -14.25
C LEU A 62 -22.60 12.19 -15.76
N ALA A 63 -23.14 11.17 -16.42
CA ALA A 63 -23.47 11.25 -17.85
C ALA A 63 -24.65 12.22 -18.12
N GLU A 64 -25.55 12.35 -17.16
CA GLU A 64 -26.75 13.19 -17.23
C GLU A 64 -26.95 13.98 -15.95
N ASP A 65 -27.49 15.20 -16.07
CA ASP A 65 -27.83 16.03 -14.91
C ASP A 65 -29.09 15.50 -14.16
N GLY A 66 -29.26 15.95 -12.90
CA GLY A 66 -30.43 15.68 -12.08
C GLY A 66 -30.20 14.70 -10.93
N LEU A 67 -28.93 14.49 -10.53
CA LEU A 67 -28.58 13.95 -9.23
C LEU A 67 -27.99 15.07 -8.37
N GLU A 68 -28.38 15.10 -7.12
CA GLU A 68 -27.68 15.84 -6.07
C GLU A 68 -26.70 14.89 -5.40
N LEU A 69 -25.43 15.32 -5.28
CA LEU A 69 -24.39 14.56 -4.66
C LEU A 69 -23.90 15.24 -3.39
N ARG A 70 -23.76 14.46 -2.32
CA ARG A 70 -23.22 14.90 -1.03
C ARG A 70 -22.06 14.03 -0.60
N LEU A 71 -20.95 14.67 -0.29
CA LEU A 71 -19.77 14.01 0.29
C LEU A 71 -19.92 14.00 1.81
N HIS A 72 -19.86 12.81 2.39
CA HIS A 72 -19.80 12.60 3.83
C HIS A 72 -18.39 12.17 4.20
N HIS A 73 -17.75 12.83 5.14
CA HIS A 73 -16.42 12.46 5.60
C HIS A 73 -16.23 12.66 7.11
N ARG A 74 -15.32 11.92 7.71
CA ARG A 74 -14.87 12.07 9.10
C ARG A 74 -13.46 11.51 9.26
N ARG A 75 -12.77 11.84 10.37
CA ARG A 75 -11.49 11.23 10.69
C ARG A 75 -11.61 9.72 10.88
N PHE A 76 -10.50 9.00 10.71
CA PHE A 76 -10.42 7.57 10.92
C PHE A 76 -9.14 7.24 11.73
N PRO A 77 -9.16 6.34 12.74
CA PRO A 77 -10.33 5.65 13.27
C PRO A 77 -11.33 6.58 13.92
N PHE A 78 -12.59 6.16 14.01
CA PHE A 78 -13.67 6.97 14.53
C PHE A 78 -13.57 7.14 16.05
N SER A 79 -13.71 8.35 16.53
CA SER A 79 -14.14 8.62 17.91
C SER A 79 -15.67 8.47 18.00
N ALA A 80 -16.18 7.96 19.12
CA ALA A 80 -17.63 7.82 19.33
C ALA A 80 -18.38 9.14 19.15
N ASP A 81 -17.72 10.26 19.47
CA ASP A 81 -18.29 11.61 19.47
C ASP A 81 -18.12 12.35 18.11
N GLU A 82 -17.49 11.72 17.11
CA GLU A 82 -17.19 12.39 15.84
C GLU A 82 -18.26 12.08 14.78
N ASN A 83 -19.07 13.10 14.50
CA ASN A 83 -20.11 13.04 13.47
C ASN A 83 -19.53 13.14 12.05
N TRP A 84 -20.31 12.69 11.08
CA TRP A 84 -20.01 12.89 9.67
C TRP A 84 -20.19 14.37 9.29
N THR A 85 -19.15 14.97 8.73
CA THR A 85 -19.25 16.25 8.05
C THR A 85 -19.83 16.02 6.66
N VAL A 86 -20.86 16.77 6.30
CA VAL A 86 -21.57 16.64 5.01
C VAL A 86 -21.32 17.89 4.18
N VAL A 87 -20.83 17.68 2.95
CA VAL A 87 -20.51 18.75 2.00
C VAL A 87 -21.25 18.49 0.68
N ALA A 88 -21.99 19.49 0.20
CA ALA A 88 -22.61 19.41 -1.11
C ALA A 88 -21.54 19.42 -2.23
N MET A 89 -21.61 18.48 -3.16
CA MET A 89 -20.70 18.45 -4.30
C MET A 89 -21.16 19.44 -5.39
N LYS A 90 -20.22 20.22 -5.91
CA LYS A 90 -20.50 21.22 -6.96
C LYS A 90 -20.03 20.72 -8.31
N LYS A 91 -20.80 21.04 -9.36
CA LYS A 91 -20.42 20.72 -10.74
C LYS A 91 -19.30 21.66 -11.19
N LYS A 92 -18.18 21.10 -11.61
CA LYS A 92 -17.03 21.81 -12.18
C LYS A 92 -16.43 20.95 -13.28
N ASP A 93 -16.19 21.54 -14.46
CA ASP A 93 -15.55 20.87 -15.61
C ASP A 93 -16.22 19.54 -15.98
N GLY A 94 -17.55 19.46 -15.97
CA GLY A 94 -18.33 18.26 -16.30
C GLY A 94 -18.35 17.17 -15.20
N MET A 95 -17.70 17.41 -14.04
CA MET A 95 -17.70 16.50 -12.91
C MET A 95 -18.27 17.16 -11.65
N PHE A 96 -18.89 16.39 -10.78
CA PHE A 96 -19.22 16.81 -9.43
C PHE A 96 -18.00 16.64 -8.54
N GLN A 97 -17.64 17.69 -7.82
CA GLN A 97 -16.44 17.75 -7.00
C GLN A 97 -16.74 18.31 -5.61
N ALA A 98 -16.09 17.74 -4.61
CA ALA A 98 -15.96 18.27 -3.27
C ALA A 98 -14.60 17.87 -2.70
N GLU A 99 -14.20 18.49 -1.60
CA GLU A 99 -12.90 18.28 -0.99
C GLU A 99 -13.05 17.83 0.46
N VAL A 100 -12.22 16.88 0.85
CA VAL A 100 -11.99 16.52 2.25
C VAL A 100 -10.80 17.32 2.76
N THR A 101 -10.93 17.92 3.94
CA THR A 101 -9.84 18.70 4.57
C THR A 101 -8.57 17.87 4.69
N GLY A 102 -7.43 18.43 4.27
CA GLY A 102 -6.11 17.81 4.36
C GLY A 102 -5.78 17.40 5.80
N GLN A 103 -5.11 16.26 5.96
CA GLN A 103 -4.69 15.74 7.25
C GLN A 103 -3.17 15.73 7.36
N PRO A 104 -2.61 15.71 8.58
CA PRO A 104 -1.19 15.45 8.80
C PRO A 104 -0.74 14.11 8.22
N ALA A 105 0.58 13.91 8.10
CA ALA A 105 1.16 12.63 7.68
C ALA A 105 0.70 11.49 8.60
N ALA A 106 0.45 10.31 8.04
CA ALA A 106 -0.17 9.14 8.67
C ALA A 106 -1.64 9.33 9.11
N GLY A 107 -2.21 10.53 9.00
CA GLY A 107 -3.64 10.76 9.23
C GLY A 107 -4.50 10.04 8.19
N LYS A 108 -5.68 9.62 8.60
CA LYS A 108 -6.66 8.95 7.76
C LYS A 108 -8.02 9.62 7.86
N VAL A 109 -8.78 9.55 6.79
CA VAL A 109 -10.20 9.93 6.74
C VAL A 109 -11.01 8.81 6.12
N ALA A 110 -12.22 8.65 6.62
CA ALA A 110 -13.24 7.84 5.95
C ALA A 110 -14.18 8.78 5.21
N TYR A 111 -14.54 8.45 3.99
CA TYR A 111 -15.52 9.22 3.23
C TYR A 111 -16.41 8.32 2.37
N LYS A 112 -17.60 8.79 2.08
CA LYS A 112 -18.60 8.16 1.21
C LYS A 112 -19.41 9.23 0.49
N VAL A 113 -19.99 8.88 -0.64
CA VAL A 113 -20.80 9.81 -1.44
C VAL A 113 -22.23 9.31 -1.51
N GLU A 114 -23.17 10.16 -1.14
CA GLU A 114 -24.59 9.97 -1.28
C GLU A 114 -25.06 10.62 -2.57
N ALA A 115 -25.90 9.92 -3.31
CA ALA A 115 -26.58 10.42 -4.49
C ALA A 115 -28.09 10.45 -4.25
N THR A 116 -28.74 11.56 -4.55
CA THR A 116 -30.18 11.76 -4.37
C THR A 116 -30.82 12.21 -5.67
N ALA A 117 -31.92 11.59 -6.04
CA ALA A 117 -32.79 12.02 -7.15
C ALA A 117 -34.25 11.70 -6.87
N LYS A 118 -35.15 12.65 -7.10
CA LYS A 118 -36.61 12.45 -6.96
C LYS A 118 -37.01 11.74 -5.67
N GLY A 119 -36.36 12.11 -4.54
CA GLY A 119 -36.63 11.51 -3.22
C GLY A 119 -36.03 10.12 -2.99
N LYS A 120 -35.33 9.53 -3.97
CA LYS A 120 -34.58 8.29 -3.81
C LYS A 120 -33.15 8.57 -3.44
N HIS A 121 -32.64 7.89 -2.42
CA HIS A 121 -31.27 7.99 -1.92
C HIS A 121 -30.51 6.71 -2.26
N ALA A 122 -29.26 6.86 -2.71
CA ALA A 122 -28.34 5.73 -2.91
C ALA A 122 -26.92 6.14 -2.52
N TRP A 123 -26.19 5.19 -1.97
CA TRP A 123 -24.77 5.36 -1.66
C TRP A 123 -23.93 4.83 -2.81
N LEU A 124 -22.96 5.60 -3.27
CA LEU A 124 -21.93 5.07 -4.18
C LEU A 124 -21.01 4.11 -3.41
N ASN A 125 -20.31 3.23 -4.14
CA ASN A 125 -19.49 2.16 -3.57
C ASN A 125 -20.29 1.25 -2.62
N ARG A 126 -21.55 0.97 -2.94
CA ARG A 126 -22.45 0.12 -2.11
C ARG A 126 -22.54 0.58 -0.65
N GLY A 127 -22.38 1.86 -0.41
CA GLY A 127 -22.38 2.43 0.95
C GLY A 127 -21.12 2.17 1.77
N GLN A 128 -20.15 1.44 1.24
CA GLN A 128 -18.90 1.16 1.94
C GLN A 128 -18.01 2.42 2.00
N PRO A 129 -17.62 2.88 3.19
CA PRO A 129 -16.73 4.02 3.32
C PRO A 129 -15.36 3.73 2.69
N VAL A 130 -14.81 4.73 2.04
CA VAL A 130 -13.46 4.70 1.51
C VAL A 130 -12.53 5.32 2.53
N VAL A 131 -11.52 4.58 2.97
CA VAL A 131 -10.49 5.12 3.87
C VAL A 131 -9.32 5.61 3.02
N ALA A 132 -9.03 6.91 3.14
CA ALA A 132 -7.87 7.55 2.53
C ALA A 132 -6.82 7.89 3.57
N ARG A 133 -5.56 7.51 3.30
CA ARG A 133 -4.40 7.81 4.12
C ARG A 133 -3.62 8.98 3.54
N PHE A 134 -3.25 9.92 4.38
CA PHE A 134 -2.40 11.04 4.03
C PHE A 134 -0.93 10.70 4.29
N LYS A 135 -0.06 11.09 3.38
CA LYS A 135 1.38 10.87 3.46
C LYS A 135 2.15 12.12 3.08
N GLY A 136 3.27 12.35 3.75
CA GLY A 136 4.21 13.43 3.42
C GLY A 136 4.83 13.24 2.04
N GLU A 137 5.41 14.30 1.53
CA GLU A 137 6.12 14.29 0.26
C GLU A 137 7.50 13.65 0.44
N VAL A 138 7.73 12.56 -0.28
CA VAL A 138 9.01 11.85 -0.31
C VAL A 138 9.83 12.41 -1.48
N PRO A 139 11.11 12.79 -1.29
CA PRO A 139 11.97 13.20 -2.41
C PRO A 139 11.96 12.14 -3.51
N THR A 140 11.64 12.56 -4.73
CA THR A 140 11.46 11.66 -5.88
C THR A 140 12.68 10.79 -6.13
N VAL A 141 13.89 11.34 -5.99
CA VAL A 141 15.14 10.60 -6.16
C VAL A 141 15.25 9.47 -5.14
N LEU A 142 14.99 9.74 -3.86
CA LEU A 142 14.98 8.73 -2.82
C LEU A 142 13.97 7.62 -3.10
N LEU A 143 12.76 8.00 -3.52
CA LEU A 143 11.69 7.05 -3.84
C LEU A 143 12.07 6.15 -5.01
N ILE A 144 12.66 6.71 -6.09
CA ILE A 144 13.12 5.95 -7.25
C ILE A 144 14.18 4.93 -6.84
N PHE A 145 15.22 5.34 -6.10
CA PHE A 145 16.25 4.40 -5.65
C PHE A 145 15.68 3.32 -4.74
N HIS A 146 14.83 3.67 -3.77
CA HIS A 146 14.18 2.67 -2.91
C HIS A 146 13.41 1.64 -3.74
N VAL A 147 12.58 2.08 -4.67
CA VAL A 147 11.79 1.20 -5.53
C VAL A 147 12.69 0.30 -6.38
N LEU A 148 13.72 0.86 -7.02
CA LEU A 148 14.67 0.08 -7.83
C LEU A 148 15.39 -1.00 -7.00
N PHE A 149 15.88 -0.66 -5.79
CA PHE A 149 16.52 -1.62 -4.91
C PHE A 149 15.56 -2.72 -4.45
N MET A 150 14.30 -2.39 -4.13
CA MET A 150 13.31 -3.38 -3.72
C MET A 150 12.93 -4.33 -4.87
N PHE A 151 12.80 -3.82 -6.10
CA PHE A 151 12.62 -4.65 -7.30
C PHE A 151 13.82 -5.54 -7.58
N ALA A 152 15.03 -4.99 -7.48
CA ALA A 152 16.27 -5.76 -7.64
C ALA A 152 16.40 -6.85 -6.56
N ALA A 153 16.05 -6.55 -5.32
CA ALA A 153 16.02 -7.53 -4.23
C ALA A 153 15.09 -8.68 -4.53
N MET A 154 13.88 -8.40 -5.02
CA MET A 154 12.91 -9.42 -5.41
C MET A 154 13.39 -10.25 -6.60
N LEU A 155 13.91 -9.60 -7.64
CA LEU A 155 14.47 -10.26 -8.82
C LEU A 155 15.62 -11.21 -8.42
N LEU A 156 16.54 -10.73 -7.59
CA LEU A 156 17.65 -11.53 -7.08
C LEU A 156 17.16 -12.68 -6.19
N ALA A 157 16.13 -12.45 -5.36
CA ALA A 157 15.56 -13.51 -4.52
C ALA A 157 15.00 -14.66 -5.38
N PHE A 158 14.16 -14.35 -6.37
CA PHE A 158 13.67 -15.35 -7.33
C PHE A 158 14.81 -16.04 -8.06
N ARG A 159 15.76 -15.25 -8.59
CA ARG A 159 16.89 -15.80 -9.33
C ARG A 159 17.76 -16.73 -8.48
N THR A 160 18.01 -16.36 -7.23
CA THR A 160 18.82 -17.12 -6.28
C THR A 160 18.10 -18.41 -5.86
N GLY A 161 16.79 -18.32 -5.59
CA GLY A 161 15.98 -19.49 -5.29
C GLY A 161 15.93 -20.50 -6.43
N LEU A 162 15.68 -20.04 -7.66
CA LEU A 162 15.71 -20.90 -8.86
C LEU A 162 17.09 -21.56 -9.05
N GLU A 163 18.18 -20.84 -8.78
CA GLU A 163 19.52 -21.41 -8.85
C GLU A 163 19.77 -22.46 -7.75
N ALA A 164 19.22 -22.24 -6.55
CA ALA A 164 19.35 -23.19 -5.43
C ALA A 164 18.58 -24.50 -5.67
N LEU A 165 17.54 -24.50 -6.51
CA LEU A 165 16.81 -25.72 -6.89
C LEU A 165 17.60 -26.60 -7.88
N ARG A 166 18.59 -26.05 -8.58
CA ARG A 166 19.44 -26.82 -9.49
C ARG A 166 20.47 -27.65 -8.73
N ARG A 167 20.78 -28.86 -9.23
CA ARG A 167 21.81 -29.71 -8.66
C ARG A 167 23.23 -29.12 -8.81
N ASP A 168 23.50 -28.50 -9.96
CA ASP A 168 24.75 -27.82 -10.34
C ASP A 168 24.72 -26.30 -10.16
N GLY A 169 23.74 -25.79 -9.41
CA GLY A 169 23.51 -24.37 -9.25
C GLY A 169 24.60 -23.67 -8.40
N ARG A 170 24.90 -22.42 -8.75
CA ARG A 170 25.91 -21.58 -8.07
C ARG A 170 25.26 -20.53 -7.17
N TRP A 171 24.19 -20.90 -6.45
CA TRP A 171 23.41 -19.99 -5.58
C TRP A 171 24.25 -19.28 -4.52
N GLN A 172 25.34 -19.93 -4.03
CA GLN A 172 26.21 -19.35 -3.00
C GLN A 172 26.80 -18.00 -3.42
N LYS A 173 26.99 -17.77 -4.73
CA LYS A 173 27.49 -16.50 -5.28
C LYS A 173 26.42 -15.44 -5.34
N LEU A 174 25.15 -15.81 -5.44
CA LEU A 174 24.02 -14.87 -5.53
C LEU A 174 23.50 -14.46 -4.16
N VAL A 175 23.58 -15.31 -3.13
CA VAL A 175 23.10 -15.05 -1.78
C VAL A 175 23.65 -13.75 -1.19
N PRO A 176 24.97 -13.43 -1.24
CA PRO A 176 25.49 -12.17 -0.71
C PRO A 176 24.89 -10.95 -1.39
N TRP A 177 24.70 -10.97 -2.71
CA TRP A 177 24.11 -9.87 -3.46
C TRP A 177 22.64 -9.70 -3.13
N THR A 178 21.88 -10.80 -3.00
CA THR A 178 20.48 -10.73 -2.59
C THR A 178 20.34 -10.13 -1.21
N LEU A 179 21.18 -10.55 -0.25
CA LEU A 179 21.21 -9.98 1.10
C LEU A 179 21.57 -8.49 1.07
N ALA A 180 22.65 -8.11 0.37
CA ALA A 180 23.13 -6.73 0.34
C ALA A 180 22.08 -5.79 -0.26
N VAL A 181 21.45 -6.16 -1.38
CA VAL A 181 20.44 -5.35 -2.05
C VAL A 181 19.17 -5.26 -1.20
N THR A 182 18.74 -6.37 -0.56
CA THR A 182 17.58 -6.39 0.35
C THR A 182 17.83 -5.52 1.58
N PHE A 183 19.03 -5.62 2.18
CA PHE A 183 19.43 -4.82 3.33
C PHE A 183 19.43 -3.32 2.99
N PHE A 184 20.11 -2.94 1.92
CA PHE A 184 20.22 -1.53 1.54
C PHE A 184 18.86 -0.93 1.15
N GLY A 185 18.11 -1.62 0.29
CA GLY A 185 16.78 -1.18 -0.11
C GLY A 185 15.77 -1.15 1.04
N GLY A 186 15.78 -2.19 1.87
CA GLY A 186 14.80 -2.39 2.93
C GLY A 186 15.12 -1.68 4.24
N LEU A 187 16.35 -1.77 4.74
CA LEU A 187 16.73 -1.25 6.08
C LEU A 187 17.49 0.08 6.05
N ILE A 188 17.92 0.57 4.87
CA ILE A 188 18.51 1.90 4.73
C ILE A 188 17.54 2.84 4.04
N LEU A 189 17.18 2.54 2.78
CA LEU A 189 16.29 3.42 2.01
C LEU A 189 14.85 3.39 2.51
N GLY A 190 14.35 2.23 2.98
CA GLY A 190 13.00 2.07 3.52
C GLY A 190 12.70 3.01 4.68
N PRO A 191 13.49 3.01 5.77
CA PRO A 191 13.33 3.95 6.89
C PRO A 191 13.41 5.42 6.48
N LEU A 192 14.26 5.77 5.52
CA LEU A 192 14.33 7.15 4.99
C LEU A 192 13.03 7.53 4.30
N VAL A 193 12.50 6.66 3.41
CA VAL A 193 11.19 6.88 2.77
C VAL A 193 10.08 7.02 3.81
N GLN A 194 10.09 6.16 4.83
CA GLN A 194 9.10 6.19 5.91
C GLN A 194 9.15 7.49 6.71
N LYS A 195 10.35 7.97 7.02
CA LYS A 195 10.54 9.26 7.71
C LYS A 195 9.89 10.42 6.96
N TYR A 196 10.09 10.49 5.64
CA TYR A 196 9.45 11.52 4.82
C TYR A 196 7.93 11.30 4.69
N ALA A 197 7.51 10.04 4.51
CA ALA A 197 6.10 9.73 4.30
C ALA A 197 5.24 9.87 5.57
N PHE A 198 5.78 9.50 6.74
CA PHE A 198 5.00 9.36 7.98
C PHE A 198 5.63 9.98 9.22
N GLY A 199 6.83 10.58 9.12
CA GLY A 199 7.46 11.29 10.23
C GLY A 199 8.34 10.41 11.15
N ALA A 200 8.32 9.09 11.03
CA ALA A 200 9.12 8.16 11.83
C ALA A 200 10.02 7.32 10.93
N PHE A 201 11.25 7.00 11.38
CA PHE A 201 12.15 6.13 10.62
C PHE A 201 11.73 4.67 10.66
N TRP A 202 11.16 4.23 11.78
CA TRP A 202 10.80 2.84 12.02
C TRP A 202 9.62 2.75 12.97
N THR A 203 8.63 1.95 12.62
CA THR A 203 7.43 1.69 13.44
C THR A 203 7.07 0.21 13.49
N GLY A 204 7.94 -0.65 12.94
CA GLY A 204 7.82 -2.10 13.03
C GLY A 204 8.46 -2.71 14.26
N PHE A 205 8.42 -4.05 14.36
CA PHE A 205 9.07 -4.80 15.43
C PHE A 205 10.58 -4.45 15.52
N PRO A 206 11.18 -4.30 16.73
CA PRO A 206 10.56 -4.46 18.06
C PRO A 206 9.92 -3.17 18.61
N LEU A 207 10.00 -2.04 17.91
CA LEU A 207 9.55 -0.73 18.40
C LEU A 207 8.07 -0.46 18.18
N GLY A 208 7.42 -1.25 17.35
CA GLY A 208 5.99 -1.14 17.01
C GLY A 208 5.52 -2.32 16.18
N GLY A 209 4.29 -2.24 15.67
CA GLY A 209 3.66 -3.33 14.95
C GLY A 209 3.43 -3.05 13.45
N ASP A 210 4.08 -2.02 12.87
CA ASP A 210 3.97 -1.76 11.42
C ASP A 210 4.42 -2.99 10.65
N LEU A 211 3.48 -3.57 9.92
CA LEU A 211 3.71 -4.81 9.20
C LEU A 211 4.69 -4.63 8.04
N THR A 212 4.78 -3.43 7.46
CA THR A 212 5.70 -3.15 6.34
C THR A 212 7.14 -3.19 6.78
N ASP A 213 7.45 -2.55 7.90
CA ASP A 213 8.79 -2.57 8.49
C ASP A 213 9.15 -3.96 8.98
N SER A 214 8.26 -4.57 9.78
CA SER A 214 8.46 -5.90 10.35
C SER A 214 8.76 -6.94 9.28
N LYS A 215 7.98 -6.98 8.19
CA LYS A 215 8.20 -7.94 7.10
C LYS A 215 9.54 -7.73 6.39
N THR A 216 9.99 -6.47 6.26
CA THR A 216 11.28 -6.14 5.67
C THR A 216 12.43 -6.62 6.55
N LEU A 217 12.34 -6.41 7.87
CA LEU A 217 13.30 -6.95 8.83
C LEU A 217 13.39 -8.48 8.74
N PHE A 218 12.24 -9.17 8.77
CA PHE A 218 12.22 -10.64 8.66
C PHE A 218 12.82 -11.11 7.34
N ALA A 219 12.53 -10.46 6.21
CA ALA A 219 13.15 -10.81 4.93
C ALA A 219 14.68 -10.72 4.99
N VAL A 220 15.23 -9.66 5.60
CA VAL A 220 16.69 -9.52 5.80
C VAL A 220 17.24 -10.60 6.71
N LEU A 221 16.57 -10.91 7.83
CA LEU A 221 17.01 -11.95 8.76
C LEU A 221 17.04 -13.34 8.11
N PHE A 222 16.07 -13.68 7.26
CA PHE A 222 16.07 -14.93 6.51
C PHE A 222 17.21 -15.00 5.51
N TRP A 223 17.51 -13.91 4.80
CA TRP A 223 18.64 -13.85 3.90
C TRP A 223 19.98 -13.86 4.65
N LEU A 224 20.05 -13.28 5.84
CA LEU A 224 21.21 -13.35 6.71
C LEU A 224 21.47 -14.80 7.17
N ALA A 225 20.45 -15.51 7.60
CA ALA A 225 20.53 -16.94 7.91
C ALA A 225 21.00 -17.76 6.71
N ALA A 226 20.39 -17.51 5.54
CA ALA A 226 20.82 -18.17 4.29
C ALA A 226 22.29 -17.85 3.95
N PHE A 227 22.75 -16.62 4.21
CA PHE A 227 24.15 -16.23 3.97
C PHE A 227 25.13 -17.04 4.82
N PHE A 228 24.89 -17.21 6.10
CA PHE A 228 25.78 -17.99 6.96
C PHE A 228 25.68 -19.50 6.70
N LEU A 229 24.49 -19.97 6.36
CA LEU A 229 24.22 -21.40 6.22
C LEU A 229 24.32 -21.93 4.76
N ARG A 230 24.60 -21.05 3.78
CA ARG A 230 24.64 -21.41 2.34
C ARG A 230 25.62 -22.51 1.98
N LYS A 231 26.71 -22.68 2.79
CA LYS A 231 27.69 -23.76 2.61
C LYS A 231 27.24 -25.10 3.20
N LYS A 232 26.31 -25.07 4.17
CA LYS A 232 25.79 -26.28 4.81
C LYS A 232 24.72 -26.98 3.97
N SER A 233 23.76 -26.20 3.42
CA SER A 233 22.69 -26.74 2.60
C SER A 233 22.05 -25.64 1.72
N ARG A 234 21.68 -26.02 0.49
CA ARG A 234 20.90 -25.18 -0.43
C ARG A 234 19.50 -24.87 0.08
N TRP A 235 18.95 -25.71 0.92
CA TRP A 235 17.61 -25.56 1.44
C TRP A 235 17.43 -24.30 2.29
N TRP A 236 18.48 -23.79 2.92
CA TRP A 236 18.44 -22.48 3.59
C TRP A 236 18.18 -21.34 2.63
N THR A 237 18.75 -21.41 1.43
CA THR A 237 18.48 -20.41 0.38
C THR A 237 17.07 -20.56 -0.19
N VAL A 238 16.60 -21.77 -0.39
CA VAL A 238 15.21 -22.04 -0.83
C VAL A 238 14.22 -21.52 0.22
N ALA A 239 14.44 -21.85 1.49
CA ALA A 239 13.59 -21.35 2.58
C ALA A 239 13.55 -19.83 2.66
N ALA A 240 14.72 -19.14 2.57
CA ALA A 240 14.77 -17.69 2.55
C ALA A 240 14.01 -17.09 1.37
N THR A 241 14.10 -17.71 0.19
CA THR A 241 13.35 -17.29 -0.99
C THR A 241 11.84 -17.42 -0.77
N VAL A 242 11.38 -18.58 -0.30
CA VAL A 242 9.95 -18.85 -0.03
C VAL A 242 9.41 -17.89 1.02
N LEU A 243 10.14 -17.69 2.12
CA LEU A 243 9.75 -16.78 3.19
C LEU A 243 9.70 -15.33 2.71
N MET A 244 10.68 -14.89 1.91
CA MET A 244 10.65 -13.56 1.30
C MET A 244 9.43 -13.38 0.38
N ILE A 245 9.11 -14.37 -0.45
CA ILE A 245 7.90 -14.33 -1.30
C ILE A 245 6.64 -14.23 -0.44
N ALA A 246 6.51 -15.06 0.60
CA ALA A 246 5.37 -15.05 1.51
C ALA A 246 5.20 -13.67 2.18
N VAL A 247 6.28 -13.07 2.65
CA VAL A 247 6.29 -11.72 3.22
C VAL A 247 5.85 -10.65 2.21
N TYR A 248 6.26 -10.79 0.94
CA TYR A 248 5.85 -9.88 -0.13
C TYR A 248 4.45 -10.14 -0.69
N LEU A 249 3.85 -11.30 -0.45
CA LEU A 249 2.43 -11.51 -0.74
C LEU A 249 1.52 -10.69 0.18
N ILE A 250 2.01 -10.25 1.33
CA ILE A 250 1.30 -9.28 2.17
C ILE A 250 1.39 -7.90 1.49
N PRO A 251 0.27 -7.27 1.09
CA PRO A 251 0.29 -5.99 0.39
C PRO A 251 1.04 -4.90 1.16
N HIS A 252 1.75 -4.06 0.41
CA HIS A 252 2.49 -2.95 1.00
C HIS A 252 1.54 -1.96 1.68
N SER A 253 1.95 -1.43 2.84
CA SER A 253 1.17 -0.49 3.68
C SER A 253 -0.13 -1.06 4.28
N MET A 254 -0.31 -2.39 4.26
CA MET A 254 -1.36 -3.02 5.06
C MET A 254 -0.95 -2.97 6.54
N LEU A 255 -1.88 -2.55 7.42
CA LEU A 255 -1.60 -2.36 8.85
C LEU A 255 -0.34 -1.51 9.14
N GLY A 256 -0.12 -0.47 8.34
CA GLY A 256 1.00 0.45 8.52
C GLY A 256 0.68 1.57 9.52
N SER A 257 1.64 2.47 9.73
CA SER A 257 1.57 3.59 10.67
C SER A 257 0.28 4.41 10.54
N GLU A 258 -0.28 4.83 11.67
CA GLU A 258 -1.49 5.62 11.79
C GLU A 258 -1.31 6.75 12.79
N LEU A 259 -1.84 7.92 12.49
CA LEU A 259 -1.84 9.04 13.42
C LEU A 259 -2.95 8.86 14.45
N ASN A 260 -2.58 8.80 15.71
CA ASN A 260 -3.50 8.94 16.82
C ASN A 260 -3.81 10.44 16.99
N TYR A 261 -5.01 10.85 16.62
CA TYR A 261 -5.41 12.26 16.69
C TYR A 261 -5.52 12.83 18.10
N LYS A 262 -5.63 11.97 19.13
CA LYS A 262 -5.69 12.42 20.54
C LYS A 262 -4.28 12.68 21.11
N SER A 263 -3.34 11.77 20.85
CA SER A 263 -1.97 11.86 21.36
C SER A 263 -1.03 12.64 20.43
N GLY A 264 -1.41 12.82 19.14
CA GLY A 264 -0.53 13.36 18.10
C GLY A 264 0.62 12.43 17.71
N LYS A 265 0.66 11.21 18.25
CA LYS A 265 1.73 10.23 17.98
C LYS A 265 1.37 9.33 16.82
N ILE A 266 2.43 8.84 16.15
CA ILE A 266 2.28 7.81 15.12
C ILE A 266 2.34 6.47 15.81
N GLU A 267 1.25 5.71 15.67
CA GLU A 267 1.07 4.38 16.23
C GLU A 267 0.87 3.38 15.09
N THR A 268 1.01 2.11 15.39
CA THR A 268 0.61 1.06 14.44
C THR A 268 -0.90 0.98 14.42
N SER A 269 -1.51 0.84 13.24
CA SER A 269 -2.91 0.46 13.15
C SER A 269 -3.05 -0.91 13.82
N ALA A 270 -3.37 -0.95 15.10
CA ALA A 270 -3.91 -2.15 15.71
C ALA A 270 -5.10 -2.50 14.85
N GLY A 271 -5.12 -3.73 14.27
CA GLY A 271 -6.17 -4.14 13.34
C GLY A 271 -7.53 -3.87 13.95
N ILE A 272 -8.02 -2.68 13.73
CA ILE A 272 -9.40 -2.35 14.02
C ILE A 272 -10.16 -3.13 12.97
N SER A 273 -10.63 -4.29 13.39
CA SER A 273 -11.81 -4.89 12.76
C SER A 273 -12.74 -3.72 12.51
N SER A 274 -12.99 -3.39 11.25
CA SER A 274 -13.99 -2.36 10.91
C SER A 274 -15.19 -2.63 11.80
N PRO A 275 -15.58 -1.69 12.69
CA PRO A 275 -16.80 -1.90 13.42
C PRO A 275 -17.84 -2.12 12.35
N SER A 276 -18.53 -3.26 12.42
CA SER A 276 -19.65 -3.58 11.53
C SER A 276 -20.55 -2.37 11.54
N ILE A 277 -20.56 -1.65 10.44
CA ILE A 277 -21.43 -0.50 10.25
C ILE A 277 -22.83 -1.09 10.14
N LYS A 278 -23.53 -1.12 11.27
CA LYS A 278 -24.99 -1.29 11.30
C LYS A 278 -25.64 0.01 10.82
#